data_a9f54955aa831657218b96165d5c1d6a
#
_entry.id   a9f54955aa831657218b96165d5c1d6a
#
_cell.length_a   1.000
_cell.length_b   1.000
_cell.length_c   1.000
_cell.angle_alpha   90.00
_cell.angle_beta   90.00
_cell.angle_gamma   90.00
#
_symmetry.space_group_name_H-M   'P 1'
#
loop_
_entity.id
_entity.type
_entity.pdbx_description
1 polymer ?
#
loop_
_entity_poly.entity_id
_entity_poly.type
_entity_poly.pdbx_seq_one_letter_code
_entity_poly.pdbx_strand_id
1 'polypeptide(L)'
;ETFGPVASIITFKTLEEAIELSNQSEFGLGVSIFTQDIDFIKTKISAFNEGAVFINEMVKSDPRLPFGGIKKSGYGRELAEDGIKEFVNIKTIVINTF
;
A
#
# COMPACT_ATOMS: atom_id res chain seq x y z
N GLU A 1 -4.88 5.09 15.50
CA GLU A 1 -5.48 6.25 14.82
C GLU A 1 -6.30 7.07 15.82
N THR A 2 -6.04 8.37 15.89
CA THR A 2 -6.82 9.29 16.76
C THR A 2 -8.06 9.81 16.05
N PHE A 3 -8.06 9.80 14.72
CA PHE A 3 -9.12 10.31 13.85
C PHE A 3 -9.60 11.72 14.23
N GLY A 4 -9.01 12.74 13.61
CA GLY A 4 -9.31 14.15 13.86
C GLY A 4 -8.17 15.05 13.38
N PRO A 5 -8.19 16.34 13.69
CA PRO A 5 -7.13 17.28 13.31
C PRO A 5 -5.88 17.12 14.20
N VAL A 6 -5.38 15.90 14.31
CA VAL A 6 -4.22 15.52 15.13
C VAL A 6 -3.23 14.74 14.27
N ALA A 7 -1.96 15.14 14.32
CA ALA A 7 -0.86 14.43 13.67
C ALA A 7 0.22 14.11 14.70
N SER A 8 0.60 12.84 14.80
CA SER A 8 1.73 12.40 15.61
C SER A 8 3.02 12.59 14.84
N ILE A 9 4.05 13.13 15.50
CA ILE A 9 5.39 13.30 14.94
C ILE A 9 6.33 12.38 15.70
N ILE A 10 6.96 11.47 14.96
CA ILE A 10 7.92 10.51 15.50
C ILE A 10 9.23 10.70 14.77
N THR A 11 10.32 10.93 15.49
CA THR A 11 11.66 11.04 14.89
C THR A 11 12.34 9.69 14.81
N PHE A 12 13.17 9.52 13.81
CA PHE A 12 13.99 8.32 13.61
C PHE A 12 15.42 8.71 13.22
N LYS A 13 16.37 7.81 13.42
CA LYS A 13 17.79 8.03 13.12
C LYS A 13 18.24 7.34 11.83
N THR A 14 17.61 6.22 11.49
CA THR A 14 17.95 5.42 10.30
C THR A 14 16.68 5.09 9.51
N LEU A 15 16.85 4.78 8.24
CA LEU A 15 15.74 4.33 7.40
C LEU A 15 15.14 3.02 7.91
N GLU A 16 15.95 2.12 8.39
CA GLU A 16 15.52 0.85 8.97
C GLU A 16 14.57 1.08 10.16
N GLU A 17 14.90 2.02 11.04
CA GLU A 17 14.01 2.42 12.15
C GLU A 17 12.70 3.01 11.63
N ALA A 18 12.75 3.85 10.59
CA ALA A 18 11.55 4.42 9.98
C ALA A 18 10.64 3.34 9.39
N ILE A 19 11.20 2.35 8.69
CA ILE A 19 10.47 1.20 8.14
C ILE A 19 9.83 0.38 9.27
N GLU A 20 10.56 0.10 10.32
CA GLU A 20 10.04 -0.63 11.47
C GLU A 20 8.88 0.11 12.14
N LEU A 21 9.03 1.41 12.39
CA LEU A 21 7.97 2.26 12.94
C LEU A 21 6.72 2.28 12.06
N SER A 22 6.88 2.41 10.74
CA SER A 22 5.77 2.36 9.79
C SER A 22 5.04 1.01 9.86
N ASN A 23 5.78 -0.08 9.86
CA ASN A 23 5.21 -1.43 9.86
C ASN A 23 4.57 -1.84 11.20
N GLN A 24 4.88 -1.16 12.31
CA GLN A 24 4.26 -1.41 13.61
C GLN A 24 2.79 -0.98 13.68
N SER A 25 2.35 -0.09 12.80
CA SER A 25 0.96 0.36 12.77
C SER A 25 -0.01 -0.82 12.57
N GLU A 26 -1.15 -0.77 13.23
CA GLU A 26 -2.28 -1.70 12.97
C GLU A 26 -2.98 -1.42 11.65
N PHE A 27 -2.67 -0.32 10.98
CA PHE A 27 -3.16 0.10 9.69
C PHE A 27 -2.08 -0.05 8.62
N GLY A 28 -2.46 0.03 7.37
CA GLY A 28 -1.53 -0.10 6.25
C GLY A 28 -2.19 0.25 4.92
N LEU A 29 -2.80 1.44 4.83
CA LEU A 29 -3.40 1.91 3.58
C LEU A 29 -2.33 2.37 2.61
N GLY A 30 -1.49 3.29 3.02
CA GLY A 30 -0.43 3.82 2.18
C GLY A 30 0.58 4.63 2.97
N VAL A 31 1.77 4.76 2.40
CA VAL A 31 2.87 5.57 2.92
C VAL A 31 3.37 6.53 1.87
N SER A 32 3.67 7.76 2.28
CA SER A 32 4.36 8.77 1.46
C SER A 32 5.77 8.97 1.99
N ILE A 33 6.74 8.87 1.11
CA ILE A 33 8.16 9.01 1.42
C ILE A 33 8.72 10.19 0.63
N PHE A 34 9.22 11.20 1.32
CA PHE A 34 9.84 12.36 0.69
C PHE A 34 11.34 12.27 0.82
N THR A 35 12.04 12.19 -0.32
CA THR A 35 13.50 12.02 -0.38
C THR A 35 14.07 12.57 -1.68
N GLN A 36 15.33 12.97 -1.65
CA GLN A 36 16.10 13.31 -2.85
C GLN A 36 16.82 12.07 -3.43
N ASP A 37 17.07 11.05 -2.61
CA ASP A 37 17.73 9.82 -3.04
C ASP A 37 16.73 8.78 -3.54
N ILE A 38 16.25 8.99 -4.76
CA ILE A 38 15.24 8.14 -5.40
C ILE A 38 15.80 6.74 -5.65
N ASP A 39 17.04 6.62 -6.08
CA ASP A 39 17.62 5.32 -6.43
C ASP A 39 17.82 4.44 -5.19
N PHE A 40 18.23 5.03 -4.09
CA PHE A 40 18.36 4.31 -2.83
C PHE A 40 16.98 3.85 -2.31
N ILE A 41 15.98 4.74 -2.26
CA ILE A 41 14.67 4.36 -1.72
C ILE A 41 13.99 3.28 -2.54
N LYS A 42 14.19 3.23 -3.87
CA LYS A 42 13.67 2.16 -4.72
C LYS A 42 14.12 0.78 -4.26
N THR A 43 15.33 0.65 -3.73
CA THR A 43 15.84 -0.63 -3.22
C THR A 43 15.18 -1.07 -1.92
N LYS A 44 14.43 -0.18 -1.26
CA LYS A 44 13.82 -0.40 0.06
C LYS A 44 12.28 -0.45 0.02
N ILE A 45 11.66 -0.19 -1.13
CA ILE A 45 10.19 -0.13 -1.25
C ILE A 45 9.51 -1.40 -0.72
N SER A 46 10.05 -2.57 -1.03
CA SER A 46 9.48 -3.86 -0.61
C SER A 46 9.48 -4.10 0.90
N ALA A 47 10.23 -3.30 1.65
CA ALA A 47 10.24 -3.39 3.12
C ALA A 47 9.07 -2.65 3.78
N PHE A 48 8.37 -1.79 3.04
CA PHE A 48 7.14 -1.13 3.48
C PHE A 48 5.95 -2.04 3.15
N ASN A 49 5.17 -2.40 4.16
CA ASN A 49 4.09 -3.40 4.01
C ASN A 49 2.74 -2.81 3.60
N GLU A 50 2.61 -1.50 3.54
CA GLU A 50 1.38 -0.81 3.18
C GLU A 50 0.89 -1.19 1.78
N GLY A 51 -0.41 -1.02 1.54
CA GLY A 51 -1.03 -1.31 0.26
C GLY A 51 -0.56 -0.41 -0.89
N ALA A 52 -0.02 0.78 -0.57
CA ALA A 52 0.51 1.71 -1.55
C ALA A 52 1.74 2.45 -1.00
N VAL A 53 2.75 2.63 -1.84
CA VAL A 53 3.96 3.42 -1.54
C VAL A 53 4.07 4.54 -2.56
N PHE A 54 4.11 5.77 -2.07
CA PHE A 54 4.26 6.97 -2.87
C PHE A 54 5.59 7.66 -2.56
N ILE A 55 6.37 7.97 -3.56
CA ILE A 55 7.65 8.67 -3.40
C ILE A 55 7.51 10.09 -3.93
N ASN A 56 7.77 11.08 -3.07
CA ASN A 56 7.62 12.51 -3.34
C ASN A 56 6.22 12.90 -3.82
N GLU A 57 5.21 12.16 -3.38
CA GLU A 57 3.81 12.38 -3.70
C GLU A 57 2.95 12.00 -2.49
N MET A 58 1.77 12.57 -2.38
CA MET A 58 0.79 12.19 -1.37
C MET A 58 0.07 10.89 -1.76
N VAL A 59 -0.29 10.08 -0.78
CA VAL A 59 -1.17 8.92 -0.99
C VAL A 59 -2.50 9.42 -1.55
N LYS A 60 -2.86 8.94 -2.74
CA LYS A 60 -4.10 9.27 -3.43
C LYS A 60 -4.57 8.10 -4.30
N SER A 61 -5.86 8.00 -4.54
CA SER A 61 -6.40 7.05 -5.50
C SER A 61 -6.26 7.56 -6.94
N ASP A 62 -5.98 6.63 -7.85
CA ASP A 62 -5.97 6.84 -9.29
C ASP A 62 -6.78 5.70 -9.94
N PRO A 63 -7.81 5.99 -10.76
CA PRO A 63 -8.67 4.94 -11.31
C PRO A 63 -7.94 3.93 -12.21
N ARG A 64 -6.71 4.23 -12.63
CA ARG A 64 -5.85 3.35 -13.43
C ARG A 64 -5.04 2.36 -12.60
N LEU A 65 -4.98 2.54 -11.28
CA LEU A 65 -4.14 1.78 -10.36
C LEU A 65 -4.99 1.12 -9.28
N PRO A 66 -4.68 -0.12 -8.87
CA PRO A 66 -5.36 -0.74 -7.74
C PRO A 66 -5.10 0.05 -6.46
N PHE A 67 -6.13 0.23 -5.65
CA PHE A 67 -6.05 0.96 -4.39
C PHE A 67 -6.68 0.16 -3.26
N GLY A 68 -6.03 0.12 -2.12
CA GLY A 68 -6.49 -0.55 -0.92
C GLY A 68 -5.35 -0.79 0.05
N GLY A 69 -5.69 -1.25 1.24
CA GLY A 69 -4.76 -1.43 2.33
C GLY A 69 -4.66 -2.86 2.83
N ILE A 70 -3.90 -3.01 3.89
CA ILE A 70 -3.72 -4.24 4.64
C ILE A 70 -4.10 -4.01 6.10
N LYS A 71 -4.10 -5.06 6.91
CA LYS A 71 -4.40 -5.01 8.34
C LYS A 71 -5.79 -4.37 8.58
N LYS A 72 -5.92 -3.48 9.57
CA LYS A 72 -7.18 -2.80 9.88
C LYS A 72 -7.63 -1.77 8.84
N SER A 73 -6.77 -1.38 7.90
CA SER A 73 -7.17 -0.55 6.77
C SER A 73 -8.09 -1.26 5.77
N GLY A 74 -8.20 -2.59 5.86
CA GLY A 74 -9.10 -3.39 5.06
C GLY A 74 -8.38 -4.50 4.28
N TYR A 75 -9.12 -5.13 3.39
CA TYR A 75 -8.65 -6.19 2.49
C TYR A 75 -9.22 -5.97 1.09
N GLY A 76 -8.65 -6.67 0.11
CA GLY A 76 -9.03 -6.46 -1.29
C GLY A 76 -8.45 -5.19 -1.88
N ARG A 77 -8.80 -4.93 -3.12
CA ARG A 77 -8.40 -3.72 -3.84
C ARG A 77 -9.58 -3.20 -4.64
N GLU A 78 -9.69 -1.88 -4.70
CA GLU A 78 -10.61 -1.20 -5.60
C GLU A 78 -9.85 -0.61 -6.78
N LEU A 79 -10.56 -0.14 -7.78
CA LEU A 79 -10.05 0.49 -8.99
C LEU A 79 -9.24 -0.46 -9.89
N ALA A 80 -8.98 0.00 -11.12
CA ALA A 80 -8.28 -0.75 -12.16
C ALA A 80 -8.88 -2.16 -12.41
N GLU A 81 -8.10 -3.05 -12.98
CA GLU A 81 -8.51 -4.43 -13.26
C GLU A 81 -8.75 -5.25 -11.98
N ASP A 82 -7.94 -5.01 -10.96
CA ASP A 82 -8.08 -5.71 -9.68
C ASP A 82 -9.42 -5.40 -9.01
N GLY A 83 -9.87 -4.16 -9.08
CA GLY A 83 -11.19 -3.76 -8.56
C GLY A 83 -12.35 -4.48 -9.26
N ILE A 84 -12.26 -4.69 -10.57
CA ILE A 84 -13.27 -5.44 -11.33
C ILE A 84 -13.30 -6.91 -10.87
N LYS A 85 -12.13 -7.51 -10.64
CA LYS A 85 -12.01 -8.91 -10.22
C LYS A 85 -12.63 -9.20 -8.86
N GLU A 86 -12.72 -8.21 -7.98
CA GLU A 86 -13.38 -8.35 -6.67
C GLU A 86 -14.88 -8.68 -6.78
N PHE A 87 -15.53 -8.36 -7.91
CA PHE A 87 -16.96 -8.53 -8.13
C PHE A 87 -17.31 -9.68 -9.07
N VAL A 88 -16.35 -10.47 -9.53
CA VAL A 88 -16.55 -11.56 -10.48
C VAL A 88 -16.08 -12.90 -9.91
N ASN A 89 -16.69 -13.97 -10.40
CA ASN A 89 -16.23 -15.33 -10.14
C ASN A 89 -15.25 -15.77 -11.21
N ILE A 90 -14.01 -16.00 -10.83
CA ILE A 90 -12.99 -16.56 -11.73
C ILE A 90 -13.23 -18.05 -11.85
N LYS A 91 -13.68 -18.51 -13.04
CA LYS A 91 -14.05 -19.90 -13.31
C LYS A 91 -13.09 -20.56 -14.28
N THR A 92 -12.52 -21.69 -13.88
CA THR A 92 -11.78 -22.55 -14.79
C THR A 92 -12.73 -23.55 -15.47
N ILE A 93 -12.62 -23.68 -16.79
CA ILE A 93 -13.38 -24.65 -17.59
C ILE A 93 -12.37 -25.50 -18.35
N VAL A 94 -12.44 -26.81 -18.17
CA VAL A 94 -11.64 -27.79 -18.91
C VAL A 94 -12.61 -28.76 -19.60
N ILE A 95 -12.48 -28.91 -20.89
CA ILE A 95 -13.30 -29.83 -21.69
C ILE A 95 -12.35 -30.81 -22.39
N ASN A 96 -12.43 -32.07 -22.05
CA ASN A 96 -11.75 -33.15 -22.74
C ASN A 96 -12.70 -33.78 -23.73
N THR A 97 -12.25 -33.92 -24.98
CA THR A 97 -12.95 -34.66 -26.03
C THR A 97 -12.23 -36.00 -26.24
N PHE A 98 -13.00 -37.06 -26.30
CA PHE A 98 -12.49 -38.41 -26.57
C PHE A 98 -12.51 -38.70 -28.07
#